data_61c540a813246a8efada649e25506ae8
#
_entry.id   61c540a813246a8efada649e25506ae8
#
_cell.length_a   1.000
_cell.length_b   1.000
_cell.length_c   1.000
_cell.angle_alpha   90.00
_cell.angle_beta   90.00
_cell.angle_gamma   90.00
#
_symmetry.space_group_name_H-M   'P 1'
#
loop_
_entity.id
_entity.type
_entity.pdbx_description
1 polymer ?
#
loop_
_entity_poly.entity_id
_entity_poly.type
_entity_poly.pdbx_seq_one_letter_code
_entity_poly.pdbx_strand_id
1 'polypeptide(L)'
;MLELNPAASGPAASDLIKDATEATFMADVIDASQEVPVIVDFWATWCGPCKTLGPMLEDAVKAARGKVRMVKVDVDQEQRLAAALAQQGLPLQSIPTVVAFHQGRPVDLFQGAVPQSEITAFVDKLTALAGDGGLGEALEAAEAMLAEGAAADAAQTFAAILGEEPGYAAAYGGLVRAHLAAGQLEQAETLLNNAPEDIAGTPEIEAARAQLELARQAESAGPVAELRAAVEKAPDDHQARMDLAQALYAAGDADEADAALLELFRRDREWNDG
;
A
#
# COMPACT_ATOMS: atom_id res chain seq x y z
N MET A 1 -11.59 -13.14 24.54
CA MET A 1 -11.78 -13.52 23.13
C MET A 1 -12.26 -12.26 22.42
N LEU A 2 -11.36 -11.56 21.73
CA LEU A 2 -11.70 -10.46 20.82
C LEU A 2 -11.96 -11.11 19.47
N GLU A 3 -13.21 -11.08 19.04
CA GLU A 3 -13.58 -11.45 17.68
C GLU A 3 -12.97 -10.44 16.72
N LEU A 4 -12.01 -10.90 15.93
CA LEU A 4 -11.50 -10.17 14.77
C LEU A 4 -12.65 -10.08 13.75
N ASN A 5 -13.24 -8.90 13.65
CA ASN A 5 -14.16 -8.57 12.58
C ASN A 5 -13.35 -8.63 11.27
N PRO A 6 -13.71 -9.47 10.28
CA PRO A 6 -12.99 -9.49 9.03
C PRO A 6 -13.20 -8.15 8.34
N ALA A 7 -12.09 -7.45 8.14
CA ALA A 7 -12.00 -6.18 7.44
C ALA A 7 -12.77 -6.21 6.11
N ALA A 8 -13.29 -5.04 5.75
CA ALA A 8 -14.00 -4.77 4.52
C ALA A 8 -13.31 -5.44 3.32
N SER A 9 -13.92 -6.49 2.81
CA SER A 9 -13.58 -7.06 1.53
C SER A 9 -13.85 -5.98 0.48
N GLY A 10 -12.88 -5.67 -0.37
CA GLY A 10 -13.07 -4.85 -1.56
C GLY A 10 -14.30 -5.30 -2.35
N PRO A 11 -14.80 -4.49 -3.31
CA PRO A 11 -16.06 -4.74 -4.00
C PRO A 11 -16.10 -6.18 -4.49
N ALA A 12 -17.20 -6.89 -4.17
CA ALA A 12 -17.36 -8.28 -4.58
C ALA A 12 -17.21 -8.36 -6.10
N ALA A 13 -16.64 -9.46 -6.63
CA ALA A 13 -16.47 -9.64 -8.07
C ALA A 13 -17.78 -9.46 -8.88
N SER A 14 -18.93 -9.67 -8.23
CA SER A 14 -20.28 -9.37 -8.75
C SER A 14 -20.57 -7.87 -8.93
N ASP A 15 -19.86 -7.00 -8.23
CA ASP A 15 -20.08 -5.55 -8.30
C ASP A 15 -19.20 -4.89 -9.37
N LEU A 16 -18.13 -5.58 -9.79
CA LEU A 16 -17.20 -5.10 -10.81
C LEU A 16 -17.75 -5.30 -12.24
N ILE A 17 -18.59 -6.32 -12.44
CA ILE A 17 -19.10 -6.71 -13.76
C ILE A 17 -20.60 -6.93 -13.67
N LYS A 18 -21.36 -6.19 -14.47
CA LYS A 18 -22.82 -6.21 -14.47
C LYS A 18 -23.37 -6.26 -15.90
N ASP A 19 -24.58 -6.77 -16.06
CA ASP A 19 -25.39 -6.52 -17.26
C ASP A 19 -26.17 -5.23 -17.08
N ALA A 20 -26.14 -4.33 -18.08
CA ALA A 20 -26.91 -3.09 -18.05
C ALA A 20 -28.04 -3.10 -19.08
N THR A 21 -29.12 -2.46 -18.69
CA THR A 21 -30.31 -2.20 -19.50
C THR A 21 -30.44 -0.70 -19.80
N GLU A 22 -31.35 -0.34 -20.70
CA GLU A 22 -31.71 1.07 -20.95
C GLU A 22 -32.03 1.80 -19.63
N ALA A 23 -32.69 1.12 -18.68
CA ALA A 23 -33.10 1.71 -17.41
C ALA A 23 -31.95 1.92 -16.43
N THR A 24 -30.90 1.06 -16.46
CA THR A 24 -29.80 1.11 -15.51
C THR A 24 -28.56 1.79 -16.07
N PHE A 25 -28.44 2.00 -17.38
CA PHE A 25 -27.26 2.53 -18.06
C PHE A 25 -26.76 3.86 -17.48
N MET A 26 -27.69 4.76 -17.14
CA MET A 26 -27.29 6.04 -16.53
C MET A 26 -26.55 5.83 -15.21
N ALA A 27 -27.11 5.01 -14.32
CA ALA A 27 -26.51 4.75 -13.01
C ALA A 27 -25.26 3.88 -13.11
N ASP A 28 -25.32 2.78 -13.90
CA ASP A 28 -24.24 1.78 -13.97
C ASP A 28 -23.05 2.23 -14.84
N VAL A 29 -23.26 3.21 -15.75
CA VAL A 29 -22.20 3.70 -16.65
C VAL A 29 -21.89 5.16 -16.41
N ILE A 30 -22.85 6.06 -16.56
CA ILE A 30 -22.58 7.51 -16.57
C ILE A 30 -22.24 7.99 -15.17
N ASP A 31 -23.08 7.68 -14.18
CA ASP A 31 -22.86 8.08 -12.79
C ASP A 31 -21.68 7.33 -12.19
N ALA A 32 -21.59 6.02 -12.40
CA ALA A 32 -20.47 5.20 -11.93
C ALA A 32 -19.12 5.64 -12.49
N SER A 33 -19.10 6.15 -13.74
CA SER A 33 -17.88 6.65 -14.38
C SER A 33 -17.36 7.99 -13.83
N GLN A 34 -18.11 8.62 -12.92
CA GLN A 34 -17.61 9.78 -12.17
C GLN A 34 -16.56 9.37 -11.13
N GLU A 35 -16.65 8.15 -10.60
CA GLU A 35 -15.75 7.61 -9.58
C GLU A 35 -14.58 6.86 -10.21
N VAL A 36 -14.89 5.86 -11.04
CA VAL A 36 -13.88 5.00 -11.71
C VAL A 36 -14.28 4.77 -13.17
N PRO A 37 -13.34 4.58 -14.09
CA PRO A 37 -13.67 4.26 -15.47
C PRO A 37 -14.56 3.02 -15.60
N VAL A 38 -15.54 3.09 -16.48
CA VAL A 38 -16.46 2.00 -16.78
C VAL A 38 -16.30 1.55 -18.22
N ILE A 39 -15.98 0.27 -18.42
CA ILE A 39 -15.95 -0.36 -19.74
C ILE A 39 -17.34 -0.85 -20.07
N VAL A 40 -17.84 -0.53 -21.26
CA VAL A 40 -19.10 -1.05 -21.80
C VAL A 40 -18.78 -1.98 -22.96
N ASP A 41 -19.13 -3.27 -22.80
CA ASP A 41 -19.03 -4.30 -23.84
C ASP A 41 -20.38 -4.44 -24.55
N PHE A 42 -20.46 -4.00 -25.80
CA PHE A 42 -21.61 -4.18 -26.67
C PHE A 42 -21.48 -5.50 -27.41
N TRP A 43 -22.35 -6.44 -27.08
CA TRP A 43 -22.29 -7.82 -27.54
C TRP A 43 -23.67 -8.37 -27.97
N ALA A 44 -23.71 -9.58 -28.54
CA ALA A 44 -24.93 -10.33 -28.77
C ALA A 44 -24.68 -11.85 -28.68
N THR A 45 -25.74 -12.62 -28.45
CA THR A 45 -25.67 -14.08 -28.25
C THR A 45 -25.15 -14.84 -29.46
N TRP A 46 -25.38 -14.34 -30.68
CA TRP A 46 -24.91 -14.93 -31.95
C TRP A 46 -23.49 -14.51 -32.35
N CYS A 47 -22.90 -13.53 -31.65
CA CYS A 47 -21.59 -12.98 -31.96
C CYS A 47 -20.48 -13.93 -31.49
N GLY A 48 -19.86 -14.66 -32.40
CA GLY A 48 -18.75 -15.57 -32.11
C GLY A 48 -17.55 -14.88 -31.48
N PRO A 49 -17.03 -13.78 -32.07
CA PRO A 49 -15.91 -13.03 -31.51
C PRO A 49 -16.18 -12.47 -30.10
N CYS A 50 -17.42 -12.06 -29.79
CA CYS A 50 -17.80 -11.56 -28.46
C CYS A 50 -17.65 -12.64 -27.38
N LYS A 51 -17.91 -13.91 -27.71
CA LYS A 51 -17.77 -15.04 -26.78
C LYS A 51 -16.31 -15.30 -26.39
N THR A 52 -15.37 -14.89 -27.21
CA THR A 52 -13.92 -14.97 -26.91
C THR A 52 -13.46 -13.73 -26.17
N LEU A 53 -13.89 -12.54 -26.60
CA LEU A 53 -13.45 -11.26 -26.04
C LEU A 53 -13.97 -11.06 -24.62
N GLY A 54 -15.25 -11.36 -24.36
CA GLY A 54 -15.91 -11.11 -23.08
C GLY A 54 -15.14 -11.67 -21.88
N PRO A 55 -14.83 -12.97 -21.81
CA PRO A 55 -14.04 -13.54 -20.72
C PRO A 55 -12.65 -12.89 -20.55
N MET A 56 -11.97 -12.54 -21.63
CA MET A 56 -10.67 -11.89 -21.58
C MET A 56 -10.74 -10.49 -20.98
N LEU A 57 -11.80 -9.73 -21.30
CA LEU A 57 -12.09 -8.42 -20.70
C LEU A 57 -12.45 -8.57 -19.21
N GLU A 58 -13.32 -9.52 -18.88
CA GLU A 58 -13.72 -9.79 -17.50
C GLU A 58 -12.52 -10.11 -16.60
N ASP A 59 -11.58 -10.91 -17.11
CA ASP A 59 -10.37 -11.27 -16.36
C ASP A 59 -9.44 -10.06 -16.18
N ALA A 60 -9.29 -9.20 -17.20
CA ALA A 60 -8.51 -7.98 -17.11
C ALA A 60 -9.14 -6.97 -16.11
N VAL A 61 -10.47 -6.84 -16.11
CA VAL A 61 -11.19 -5.97 -15.15
C VAL A 61 -11.06 -6.48 -13.72
N LYS A 62 -11.14 -7.80 -13.50
CA LYS A 62 -10.90 -8.39 -12.16
C LYS A 62 -9.48 -8.13 -11.69
N ALA A 63 -8.48 -8.22 -12.60
CA ALA A 63 -7.09 -7.91 -12.29
C ALA A 63 -6.87 -6.44 -11.91
N ALA A 64 -7.70 -5.52 -12.41
CA ALA A 64 -7.67 -4.09 -12.06
C ALA A 64 -8.23 -3.77 -10.64
N ARG A 65 -8.71 -4.78 -9.89
CA ARG A 65 -9.07 -4.70 -8.45
C ARG A 65 -9.98 -3.52 -8.09
N GLY A 66 -10.98 -3.23 -8.94
CA GLY A 66 -11.94 -2.16 -8.68
C GLY A 66 -11.56 -0.78 -9.24
N LYS A 67 -10.35 -0.60 -9.74
CA LYS A 67 -9.91 0.62 -10.44
C LYS A 67 -10.63 0.82 -11.79
N VAL A 68 -11.29 -0.22 -12.31
CA VAL A 68 -12.13 -0.20 -13.51
C VAL A 68 -13.35 -1.09 -13.26
N ARG A 69 -14.51 -0.66 -13.70
CA ARG A 69 -15.76 -1.46 -13.71
C ARG A 69 -16.12 -1.85 -15.15
N MET A 70 -16.92 -2.90 -15.31
CA MET A 70 -17.38 -3.35 -16.62
C MET A 70 -18.89 -3.54 -16.62
N VAL A 71 -19.50 -3.12 -17.71
CA VAL A 71 -20.93 -3.35 -17.97
C VAL A 71 -21.10 -4.01 -19.31
N LYS A 72 -22.00 -4.97 -19.40
CA LYS A 72 -22.31 -5.69 -20.65
C LYS A 72 -23.68 -5.25 -21.15
N VAL A 73 -23.78 -4.93 -22.43
CA VAL A 73 -25.02 -4.51 -23.08
C VAL A 73 -25.30 -5.43 -24.26
N ASP A 74 -26.35 -6.25 -24.15
CA ASP A 74 -26.85 -7.07 -25.25
C ASP A 74 -27.60 -6.17 -26.25
N VAL A 75 -27.02 -5.94 -27.43
CA VAL A 75 -27.58 -5.01 -28.44
C VAL A 75 -28.87 -5.51 -29.05
N ASP A 76 -29.18 -6.80 -28.95
CA ASP A 76 -30.49 -7.34 -29.44
C ASP A 76 -31.59 -7.09 -28.44
N GLN A 77 -31.28 -7.11 -27.13
CA GLN A 77 -32.24 -6.82 -26.06
C GLN A 77 -32.40 -5.31 -25.85
N GLU A 78 -31.32 -4.56 -25.92
CA GLU A 78 -31.26 -3.13 -25.61
C GLU A 78 -31.18 -2.26 -26.88
N GLN A 79 -31.97 -2.58 -27.91
CA GLN A 79 -31.94 -1.93 -29.23
C GLN A 79 -32.13 -0.41 -29.17
N ARG A 80 -32.97 0.09 -28.25
CA ARG A 80 -33.24 1.53 -28.10
C ARG A 80 -32.03 2.25 -27.54
N LEU A 81 -31.38 1.67 -26.53
CA LEU A 81 -30.14 2.17 -25.95
C LEU A 81 -29.04 2.20 -27.00
N ALA A 82 -28.81 1.09 -27.70
CA ALA A 82 -27.82 1.01 -28.75
C ALA A 82 -28.03 2.03 -29.88
N ALA A 83 -29.30 2.21 -30.32
CA ALA A 83 -29.66 3.21 -31.32
C ALA A 83 -29.45 4.65 -30.81
N ALA A 84 -29.80 4.96 -29.57
CA ALA A 84 -29.58 6.28 -28.97
C ALA A 84 -28.11 6.62 -28.86
N LEU A 85 -27.27 5.66 -28.40
CA LEU A 85 -25.84 5.84 -28.29
C LEU A 85 -25.16 5.98 -29.67
N ALA A 86 -25.63 5.23 -30.67
CA ALA A 86 -25.15 5.37 -32.06
C ALA A 86 -25.48 6.76 -32.64
N GLN A 87 -26.65 7.34 -32.31
CA GLN A 87 -27.02 8.72 -32.69
C GLN A 87 -26.11 9.75 -32.00
N GLN A 88 -25.58 9.45 -30.85
CA GLN A 88 -24.62 10.31 -30.12
C GLN A 88 -23.18 10.12 -30.62
N GLY A 89 -22.97 9.31 -31.67
CA GLY A 89 -21.68 9.16 -32.34
C GLY A 89 -20.86 7.94 -31.92
N LEU A 90 -21.38 7.04 -31.08
CA LEU A 90 -20.70 5.79 -30.79
C LEU A 90 -20.80 4.82 -32.02
N PRO A 91 -19.70 4.18 -32.41
CA PRO A 91 -19.65 3.35 -33.63
C PRO A 91 -20.21 1.94 -33.38
N LEU A 92 -21.50 1.83 -33.10
CA LEU A 92 -22.19 0.57 -32.78
C LEU A 92 -22.75 -0.18 -34.01
N GLN A 93 -22.14 0.05 -35.20
CA GLN A 93 -22.53 -0.65 -36.44
C GLN A 93 -21.99 -2.08 -36.51
N SER A 94 -21.02 -2.41 -35.66
CA SER A 94 -20.43 -3.74 -35.57
C SER A 94 -20.21 -4.15 -34.11
N ILE A 95 -20.26 -5.46 -33.83
CA ILE A 95 -19.94 -6.03 -32.52
C ILE A 95 -18.85 -7.11 -32.66
N PRO A 96 -18.01 -7.31 -31.64
CA PRO A 96 -17.98 -6.55 -30.39
C PRO A 96 -17.50 -5.10 -30.58
N THR A 97 -18.09 -4.19 -29.84
CA THR A 97 -17.58 -2.82 -29.67
C THR A 97 -17.44 -2.58 -28.19
N VAL A 98 -16.26 -2.18 -27.77
CA VAL A 98 -15.93 -1.88 -26.37
C VAL A 98 -15.65 -0.41 -26.25
N VAL A 99 -16.37 0.27 -25.31
CA VAL A 99 -16.23 1.70 -25.08
C VAL A 99 -15.91 1.93 -23.61
N ALA A 100 -14.92 2.75 -23.32
CA ALA A 100 -14.60 3.18 -21.96
C ALA A 100 -15.21 4.55 -21.69
N PHE A 101 -15.89 4.68 -20.56
CA PHE A 101 -16.43 5.93 -20.05
C PHE A 101 -15.64 6.37 -18.82
N HIS A 102 -15.36 7.66 -18.71
CA HIS A 102 -14.79 8.30 -17.54
C HIS A 102 -15.34 9.72 -17.42
N GLN A 103 -15.73 10.12 -16.21
CA GLN A 103 -16.38 11.40 -15.93
C GLN A 103 -17.59 11.67 -16.84
N GLY A 104 -18.44 10.65 -17.02
CA GLY A 104 -19.66 10.72 -17.81
C GLY A 104 -19.46 10.78 -19.32
N ARG A 105 -18.25 10.60 -19.84
CA ARG A 105 -17.94 10.73 -21.26
C ARG A 105 -17.17 9.53 -21.80
N PRO A 106 -17.36 9.16 -23.08
CA PRO A 106 -16.50 8.18 -23.72
C PRO A 106 -15.07 8.75 -23.86
N VAL A 107 -14.07 8.00 -23.41
CA VAL A 107 -12.65 8.41 -23.43
C VAL A 107 -11.79 7.56 -24.33
N ASP A 108 -12.18 6.28 -24.55
CA ASP A 108 -11.49 5.38 -25.44
C ASP A 108 -12.43 4.29 -25.96
N LEU A 109 -12.09 3.64 -27.07
CA LEU A 109 -12.88 2.53 -27.62
C LEU A 109 -12.03 1.66 -28.55
N PHE A 110 -12.47 0.42 -28.74
CA PHE A 110 -12.02 -0.43 -29.85
C PHE A 110 -13.16 -1.28 -30.39
N GLN A 111 -13.00 -1.79 -31.61
CA GLN A 111 -13.99 -2.63 -32.29
C GLN A 111 -13.38 -3.93 -32.75
N GLY A 112 -14.19 -5.00 -32.74
CA GLY A 112 -13.74 -6.33 -33.12
C GLY A 112 -12.98 -7.05 -32.01
N ALA A 113 -12.58 -8.30 -32.29
CA ALA A 113 -11.75 -9.07 -31.41
C ALA A 113 -10.31 -8.57 -31.49
N VAL A 114 -9.70 -8.28 -30.35
CA VAL A 114 -8.30 -7.86 -30.20
C VAL A 114 -7.54 -8.89 -29.35
N PRO A 115 -6.20 -8.98 -29.49
CA PRO A 115 -5.40 -9.89 -28.65
C PRO A 115 -5.37 -9.45 -27.18
N GLN A 116 -5.05 -10.39 -26.27
CA GLN A 116 -4.98 -10.14 -24.85
C GLN A 116 -4.08 -8.95 -24.48
N SER A 117 -2.97 -8.77 -25.19
CA SER A 117 -2.04 -7.66 -24.94
C SER A 117 -2.68 -6.28 -25.16
N GLU A 118 -3.58 -6.16 -26.15
CA GLU A 118 -4.30 -4.91 -26.41
C GLU A 118 -5.39 -4.67 -25.34
N ILE A 119 -6.06 -5.74 -24.88
CA ILE A 119 -7.01 -5.66 -23.77
C ILE A 119 -6.31 -5.19 -22.49
N THR A 120 -5.16 -5.81 -22.18
CA THR A 120 -4.38 -5.42 -21.00
C THR A 120 -3.96 -3.95 -21.10
N ALA A 121 -3.38 -3.52 -22.24
CA ALA A 121 -2.98 -2.13 -22.42
C ALA A 121 -4.16 -1.14 -22.35
N PHE A 122 -5.35 -1.55 -22.84
CA PHE A 122 -6.56 -0.75 -22.73
C PHE A 122 -7.02 -0.59 -21.28
N VAL A 123 -7.04 -1.68 -20.50
CA VAL A 123 -7.41 -1.63 -19.07
C VAL A 123 -6.35 -0.87 -18.26
N ASP A 124 -5.06 -1.07 -18.50
CA ASP A 124 -3.98 -0.34 -17.82
C ASP A 124 -4.07 1.18 -18.04
N LYS A 125 -4.39 1.59 -19.27
CA LYS A 125 -4.64 3.00 -19.58
C LYS A 125 -5.82 3.57 -18.78
N LEU A 126 -6.89 2.78 -18.61
CA LEU A 126 -8.05 3.19 -17.83
C LEU A 126 -7.76 3.22 -16.32
N THR A 127 -6.98 2.27 -15.81
CA THR A 127 -6.56 2.29 -14.40
C THR A 127 -5.73 3.53 -14.08
N ALA A 128 -4.93 4.01 -15.03
CA ALA A 128 -4.21 5.27 -14.89
C ALA A 128 -5.13 6.50 -14.86
N LEU A 129 -6.32 6.45 -15.52
CA LEU A 129 -7.33 7.51 -15.46
C LEU A 129 -8.14 7.50 -14.16
N ALA A 130 -8.30 6.34 -13.55
CA ALA A 130 -9.01 6.20 -12.27
C ALA A 130 -8.29 6.95 -11.13
N GLY A 131 -7.04 7.33 -11.35
CA GLY A 131 -6.20 7.84 -10.28
C GLY A 131 -5.86 6.74 -9.26
N ASP A 132 -5.37 7.15 -8.13
CA ASP A 132 -5.01 6.26 -7.02
C ASP A 132 -6.17 5.98 -6.04
N GLY A 133 -7.42 6.35 -6.40
CA GLY A 133 -8.59 6.15 -5.53
C GLY A 133 -8.54 6.97 -4.23
N GLY A 134 -7.76 8.07 -4.23
CA GLY A 134 -7.54 8.88 -3.02
C GLY A 134 -6.43 8.32 -2.10
N LEU A 135 -5.72 7.26 -2.56
CA LEU A 135 -4.62 6.69 -1.77
C LEU A 135 -3.47 7.68 -1.57
N GLY A 136 -3.21 8.57 -2.55
CA GLY A 136 -2.23 9.65 -2.43
C GLY A 136 -2.62 10.65 -1.35
N GLU A 137 -3.88 11.10 -1.33
CA GLU A 137 -4.37 12.00 -0.27
C GLU A 137 -4.31 11.31 1.11
N ALA A 138 -4.68 10.04 1.18
CA ALA A 138 -4.58 9.25 2.41
C ALA A 138 -3.11 9.07 2.84
N LEU A 139 -2.19 8.87 1.89
CA LEU A 139 -0.76 8.78 2.15
C LEU A 139 -0.23 10.10 2.71
N GLU A 140 -0.55 11.24 2.08
CA GLU A 140 -0.15 12.57 2.56
C GLU A 140 -0.70 12.85 3.97
N ALA A 141 -1.96 12.48 4.23
CA ALA A 141 -2.55 12.60 5.55
C ALA A 141 -1.83 11.74 6.60
N ALA A 142 -1.49 10.49 6.27
CA ALA A 142 -0.74 9.60 7.15
C ALA A 142 0.69 10.11 7.44
N GLU A 143 1.36 10.66 6.43
CA GLU A 143 2.68 11.30 6.60
C GLU A 143 2.60 12.54 7.50
N ALA A 144 1.56 13.36 7.35
CA ALA A 144 1.33 14.52 8.22
C ALA A 144 1.10 14.09 9.68
N MET A 145 0.24 13.08 9.90
CA MET A 145 0.01 12.51 11.24
C MET A 145 1.31 12.00 11.86
N LEU A 146 2.15 11.32 11.08
CA LEU A 146 3.44 10.83 11.56
C LEU A 146 4.39 11.98 11.92
N ALA A 147 4.42 13.04 11.10
CA ALA A 147 5.24 14.23 11.37
C ALA A 147 4.77 15.00 12.62
N GLU A 148 3.49 14.98 12.95
CA GLU A 148 2.90 15.57 14.15
C GLU A 148 3.07 14.68 15.40
N GLY A 149 3.65 13.49 15.26
CA GLY A 149 3.87 12.54 16.34
C GLY A 149 2.68 11.63 16.63
N ALA A 150 1.61 11.68 15.85
CA ALA A 150 0.44 10.80 15.97
C ALA A 150 0.71 9.42 15.33
N ALA A 151 1.77 8.74 15.79
CA ALA A 151 2.28 7.51 15.17
C ALA A 151 1.25 6.37 15.08
N ALA A 152 0.35 6.26 16.08
CA ALA A 152 -0.68 5.22 16.09
C ALA A 152 -1.76 5.46 15.02
N ASP A 153 -2.19 6.71 14.83
CA ASP A 153 -3.18 7.08 13.85
C ASP A 153 -2.58 6.98 12.42
N ALA A 154 -1.32 7.42 12.25
CA ALA A 154 -0.57 7.23 11.02
C ALA A 154 -0.47 5.75 10.64
N ALA A 155 -0.13 4.86 11.59
CA ALA A 155 -0.05 3.42 11.35
C ALA A 155 -1.39 2.84 10.88
N GLN A 156 -2.52 3.26 11.46
CA GLN A 156 -3.85 2.83 11.03
C GLN A 156 -4.15 3.27 9.60
N THR A 157 -3.82 4.51 9.25
CA THR A 157 -4.06 5.05 7.91
C THR A 157 -3.17 4.37 6.87
N PHE A 158 -1.88 4.15 7.14
CA PHE A 158 -1.01 3.37 6.26
C PHE A 158 -1.51 1.93 6.10
N ALA A 159 -1.98 1.29 7.17
CA ALA A 159 -2.54 -0.06 7.10
C ALA A 159 -3.84 -0.12 6.28
N ALA A 160 -4.68 0.92 6.33
CA ALA A 160 -5.87 1.02 5.49
C ALA A 160 -5.49 1.12 4.00
N ILE A 161 -4.50 1.94 3.65
CA ILE A 161 -3.95 2.04 2.28
C ILE A 161 -3.47 0.66 1.80
N LEU A 162 -2.73 -0.07 2.64
CA LEU A 162 -2.23 -1.41 2.32
C LEU A 162 -3.33 -2.47 2.23
N GLY A 163 -4.48 -2.24 2.87
CA GLY A 163 -5.68 -3.06 2.69
C GLY A 163 -6.23 -2.96 1.27
N GLU A 164 -6.17 -1.78 0.65
CA GLU A 164 -6.60 -1.53 -0.72
C GLU A 164 -5.51 -1.92 -1.74
N GLU A 165 -4.25 -1.55 -1.48
CA GLU A 165 -3.10 -1.82 -2.34
C GLU A 165 -1.91 -2.38 -1.54
N PRO A 166 -1.82 -3.71 -1.36
CA PRO A 166 -0.76 -4.34 -0.55
C PRO A 166 0.67 -4.11 -1.03
N GLY A 167 0.85 -3.79 -2.32
CA GLY A 167 2.14 -3.46 -2.94
C GLY A 167 2.50 -1.97 -2.93
N TYR A 168 1.79 -1.12 -2.17
CA TYR A 168 2.09 0.31 -2.15
C TYR A 168 3.31 0.61 -1.27
N ALA A 169 4.49 0.63 -1.88
CA ALA A 169 5.77 0.75 -1.19
C ALA A 169 5.86 1.94 -0.24
N ALA A 170 5.34 3.12 -0.62
CA ALA A 170 5.36 4.32 0.22
C ALA A 170 4.54 4.13 1.50
N ALA A 171 3.34 3.53 1.40
CA ALA A 171 2.52 3.24 2.58
C ALA A 171 3.15 2.14 3.45
N TYR A 172 3.78 1.15 2.84
CA TYR A 172 4.47 0.09 3.58
C TYR A 172 5.66 0.64 4.37
N GLY A 173 6.52 1.44 3.74
CA GLY A 173 7.61 2.14 4.40
C GLY A 173 7.12 3.11 5.48
N GLY A 174 5.99 3.80 5.22
CA GLY A 174 5.30 4.66 6.17
C GLY A 174 4.83 3.91 7.42
N LEU A 175 4.22 2.74 7.24
CA LEU A 175 3.78 1.88 8.35
C LEU A 175 4.95 1.44 9.22
N VAL A 176 6.06 1.03 8.61
CA VAL A 176 7.28 0.69 9.36
C VAL A 176 7.79 1.88 10.18
N ARG A 177 7.85 3.08 9.57
CA ARG A 177 8.27 4.31 10.26
C ARG A 177 7.33 4.69 11.40
N ALA A 178 6.04 4.48 11.23
CA ALA A 178 5.05 4.72 12.29
C ALA A 178 5.28 3.79 13.50
N HIS A 179 5.57 2.50 13.27
CA HIS A 179 5.94 1.58 14.35
C HIS A 179 7.26 1.98 15.02
N LEU A 180 8.27 2.41 14.25
CA LEU A 180 9.53 2.91 14.82
C LEU A 180 9.31 4.15 15.69
N ALA A 181 8.50 5.10 15.23
CA ALA A 181 8.14 6.29 16.00
C ALA A 181 7.35 5.99 17.28
N ALA A 182 6.59 4.89 17.28
CA ALA A 182 5.89 4.38 18.46
C ALA A 182 6.80 3.54 19.41
N GLY A 183 8.09 3.37 19.10
CA GLY A 183 9.02 2.53 19.88
C GLY A 183 8.79 1.02 19.71
N GLN A 184 8.10 0.60 18.68
CA GLN A 184 7.71 -0.78 18.42
C GLN A 184 8.69 -1.46 17.44
N LEU A 185 9.96 -1.61 17.85
CA LEU A 185 11.02 -2.07 16.97
C LEU A 185 10.79 -3.50 16.45
N GLU A 186 10.25 -4.39 17.27
CA GLU A 186 9.96 -5.78 16.88
C GLU A 186 8.88 -5.87 15.80
N GLN A 187 7.83 -5.02 15.88
CA GLN A 187 6.79 -4.94 14.87
C GLN A 187 7.34 -4.39 13.55
N ALA A 188 8.16 -3.33 13.62
CA ALA A 188 8.82 -2.76 12.46
C ALA A 188 9.70 -3.79 11.73
N GLU A 189 10.48 -4.57 12.48
CA GLU A 189 11.31 -5.65 11.94
C GLU A 189 10.47 -6.76 11.30
N THR A 190 9.40 -7.17 11.98
CA THR A 190 8.48 -8.20 11.45
C THR A 190 7.88 -7.78 10.12
N LEU A 191 7.45 -6.52 9.99
CA LEU A 191 6.95 -5.96 8.73
C LEU A 191 8.03 -6.01 7.64
N LEU A 192 9.24 -5.51 7.92
CA LEU A 192 10.32 -5.50 6.94
C LEU A 192 10.75 -6.90 6.47
N ASN A 193 10.68 -7.90 7.35
CA ASN A 193 10.99 -9.28 7.01
C ASN A 193 9.89 -9.95 6.18
N ASN A 194 8.65 -9.47 6.28
CA ASN A 194 7.49 -9.95 5.53
C ASN A 194 7.09 -9.03 4.36
N ALA A 195 7.96 -8.08 3.98
CA ALA A 195 7.68 -7.19 2.87
C ALA A 195 7.47 -8.00 1.57
N PRO A 196 6.43 -7.71 0.77
CA PRO A 196 6.20 -8.36 -0.51
C PRO A 196 7.43 -8.26 -1.42
N GLU A 197 7.72 -9.32 -2.19
CA GLU A 197 8.94 -9.41 -3.03
C GLU A 197 9.03 -8.28 -4.07
N ASP A 198 7.89 -7.83 -4.58
CA ASP A 198 7.77 -6.77 -5.58
C ASP A 198 8.17 -5.38 -5.06
N ILE A 199 8.08 -5.15 -3.75
CA ILE A 199 8.46 -3.87 -3.12
C ILE A 199 9.70 -3.96 -2.23
N ALA A 200 10.17 -5.16 -1.90
CA ALA A 200 11.26 -5.38 -0.91
C ALA A 200 12.57 -4.64 -1.23
N GLY A 201 12.84 -4.37 -2.53
CA GLY A 201 14.01 -3.63 -3.00
C GLY A 201 13.75 -2.17 -3.36
N THR A 202 12.58 -1.61 -3.02
CA THR A 202 12.29 -0.21 -3.31
C THR A 202 13.01 0.74 -2.33
N PRO A 203 13.29 2.00 -2.76
CA PRO A 203 13.95 2.97 -1.91
C PRO A 203 13.25 3.23 -0.56
N GLU A 204 11.92 3.16 -0.56
CA GLU A 204 11.08 3.36 0.64
C GLU A 204 11.32 2.27 1.68
N ILE A 205 11.42 1.03 1.25
CA ILE A 205 11.67 -0.12 2.13
C ILE A 205 13.13 -0.14 2.60
N GLU A 206 14.07 0.18 1.72
CA GLU A 206 15.49 0.30 2.10
C GLU A 206 15.71 1.42 3.11
N ALA A 207 15.06 2.58 2.93
CA ALA A 207 15.11 3.69 3.88
C ALA A 207 14.52 3.29 5.24
N ALA A 208 13.39 2.60 5.27
CA ALA A 208 12.77 2.12 6.49
C ALA A 208 13.66 1.09 7.21
N ARG A 209 14.34 0.22 6.47
CA ARG A 209 15.31 -0.75 7.01
C ARG A 209 16.52 -0.06 7.64
N ALA A 210 17.06 0.97 6.99
CA ALA A 210 18.14 1.78 7.55
C ALA A 210 17.71 2.50 8.83
N GLN A 211 16.47 2.99 8.91
CA GLN A 211 15.94 3.62 10.12
C GLN A 211 15.78 2.63 11.28
N LEU A 212 15.33 1.40 11.02
CA LEU A 212 15.27 0.34 12.03
C LEU A 212 16.65 0.05 12.59
N GLU A 213 17.67 -0.07 11.73
CA GLU A 213 19.03 -0.32 12.15
C GLU A 213 19.57 0.81 13.06
N LEU A 214 19.34 2.07 12.68
CA LEU A 214 19.68 3.22 13.50
C LEU A 214 18.95 3.23 14.85
N ALA A 215 17.66 2.87 14.87
CA ALA A 215 16.88 2.81 16.10
C ALA A 215 17.40 1.71 17.04
N ARG A 216 17.79 0.56 16.51
CA ARG A 216 18.42 -0.53 17.30
C ARG A 216 19.78 -0.13 17.85
N GLN A 217 20.61 0.54 17.05
CA GLN A 217 21.88 1.08 17.52
C GLN A 217 21.67 2.10 18.65
N ALA A 218 20.67 2.97 18.52
CA ALA A 218 20.32 3.93 19.58
C ALA A 218 19.82 3.24 20.85
N GLU A 219 19.00 2.20 20.72
CA GLU A 219 18.51 1.41 21.86
C GLU A 219 19.68 0.72 22.59
N SER A 220 20.60 0.12 21.84
CA SER A 220 21.78 -0.53 22.41
C SER A 220 22.79 0.45 22.99
N ALA A 221 22.93 1.63 22.37
CA ALA A 221 23.87 2.66 22.81
C ALA A 221 23.30 3.57 23.91
N GLY A 222 21.98 3.63 24.08
CA GLY A 222 21.31 4.53 25.02
C GLY A 222 21.89 4.42 26.45
N PRO A 223 21.90 3.25 27.09
CA PRO A 223 22.49 3.07 28.42
C PRO A 223 23.99 3.42 28.46
N VAL A 224 24.75 3.04 27.46
CA VAL A 224 26.19 3.30 27.36
C VAL A 224 26.49 4.80 27.22
N ALA A 225 25.76 5.49 26.34
CA ALA A 225 25.95 6.92 26.11
C ALA A 225 25.61 7.77 27.36
N GLU A 226 24.51 7.47 28.02
CA GLU A 226 24.11 8.14 29.26
C GLU A 226 25.09 7.90 30.39
N LEU A 227 25.57 6.66 30.54
CA LEU A 227 26.55 6.29 31.56
C LEU A 227 27.92 6.88 31.28
N ARG A 228 28.33 6.98 30.00
CA ARG A 228 29.57 7.72 29.63
C ARG A 228 29.47 9.19 30.05
N ALA A 229 28.35 9.86 29.73
CA ALA A 229 28.15 11.24 30.13
C ALA A 229 28.10 11.42 31.66
N ALA A 230 27.56 10.46 32.39
CA ALA A 230 27.56 10.46 33.87
C ALA A 230 28.96 10.34 34.41
N VAL A 231 29.79 9.42 33.91
CA VAL A 231 31.20 9.24 34.29
C VAL A 231 32.05 10.46 33.93
N GLU A 232 31.81 11.11 32.79
CA GLU A 232 32.51 12.35 32.41
C GLU A 232 32.18 13.50 33.37
N LYS A 233 30.90 13.63 33.75
CA LYS A 233 30.42 14.68 34.68
C LYS A 233 30.90 14.46 36.10
N ALA A 234 31.00 13.21 36.54
CA ALA A 234 31.43 12.82 37.88
C ALA A 234 32.48 11.70 37.79
N PRO A 235 33.76 12.03 37.49
CA PRO A 235 34.81 11.03 37.25
C PRO A 235 35.13 10.13 38.45
N ASP A 236 34.77 10.56 39.68
CA ASP A 236 34.98 9.82 40.93
C ASP A 236 33.72 9.06 41.38
N ASP A 237 32.65 9.07 40.58
CA ASP A 237 31.50 8.20 40.79
C ASP A 237 31.81 6.78 40.35
N HIS A 238 32.24 5.96 41.30
CA HIS A 238 32.63 4.56 41.07
C HIS A 238 31.46 3.69 40.63
N GLN A 239 30.23 4.01 41.15
CA GLN A 239 29.04 3.27 40.73
C GLN A 239 28.68 3.53 39.27
N ALA A 240 28.68 4.79 38.82
CA ALA A 240 28.42 5.14 37.43
C ALA A 240 29.42 4.46 36.45
N ARG A 241 30.69 4.31 36.91
CA ARG A 241 31.73 3.62 36.12
C ARG A 241 31.53 2.10 36.07
N MET A 242 31.04 1.50 37.14
CA MET A 242 30.67 0.09 37.18
C MET A 242 29.46 -0.18 36.25
N ASP A 243 28.44 0.68 36.33
CA ASP A 243 27.27 0.57 35.51
C ASP A 243 27.63 0.73 34.02
N LEU A 244 28.55 1.65 33.68
CA LEU A 244 29.10 1.79 32.32
C LEU A 244 29.80 0.51 31.84
N ALA A 245 30.62 -0.09 32.68
CA ALA A 245 31.30 -1.33 32.30
C ALA A 245 30.33 -2.48 32.05
N GLN A 246 29.30 -2.61 32.89
CA GLN A 246 28.24 -3.61 32.69
C GLN A 246 27.44 -3.36 31.41
N ALA A 247 27.10 -2.10 31.10
CA ALA A 247 26.38 -1.74 29.88
C ALA A 247 27.22 -1.99 28.62
N LEU A 248 28.51 -1.67 28.66
CA LEU A 248 29.47 -1.97 27.58
C LEU A 248 29.62 -3.48 27.33
N TYR A 249 29.73 -4.27 28.39
CA TYR A 249 29.78 -5.72 28.28
C TYR A 249 28.50 -6.31 27.69
N ALA A 250 27.32 -5.80 28.11
CA ALA A 250 26.05 -6.21 27.55
C ALA A 250 25.88 -5.81 26.07
N ALA A 251 26.49 -4.69 25.65
CA ALA A 251 26.52 -4.24 24.26
C ALA A 251 27.53 -5.01 23.38
N GLY A 252 28.37 -5.89 23.97
CA GLY A 252 29.39 -6.67 23.25
C GLY A 252 30.74 -5.99 23.15
N ASP A 253 30.91 -4.81 23.73
CA ASP A 253 32.14 -4.01 23.75
C ASP A 253 33.07 -4.44 24.93
N ALA A 254 33.49 -5.69 24.95
CA ALA A 254 34.24 -6.30 26.05
C ALA A 254 35.56 -5.55 26.35
N ASP A 255 36.30 -5.11 25.32
CA ASP A 255 37.55 -4.39 25.49
C ASP A 255 37.38 -3.05 26.22
N GLU A 256 36.31 -2.31 25.89
CA GLU A 256 35.98 -1.05 26.55
C GLU A 256 35.40 -1.27 27.98
N ALA A 257 34.65 -2.34 28.17
CA ALA A 257 34.17 -2.76 29.48
C ALA A 257 35.35 -3.06 30.43
N ASP A 258 36.33 -3.83 29.96
CA ASP A 258 37.55 -4.13 30.71
C ASP A 258 38.36 -2.87 31.02
N ALA A 259 38.48 -1.94 30.06
CA ALA A 259 39.15 -0.66 30.30
C ALA A 259 38.43 0.19 31.39
N ALA A 260 37.10 0.22 31.40
CA ALA A 260 36.32 0.91 32.42
C ALA A 260 36.51 0.28 33.81
N LEU A 261 36.55 -1.06 33.91
CA LEU A 261 36.79 -1.77 35.17
C LEU A 261 38.23 -1.57 35.66
N LEU A 262 39.21 -1.61 34.78
CA LEU A 262 40.60 -1.35 35.14
C LEU A 262 40.82 0.08 35.67
N GLU A 263 40.12 1.05 35.09
CA GLU A 263 40.19 2.43 35.55
C GLU A 263 39.50 2.60 36.91
N LEU A 264 38.38 1.90 37.14
CA LEU A 264 37.75 1.83 38.45
C LEU A 264 38.73 1.29 39.51
N PHE A 265 39.33 0.14 39.25
CA PHE A 265 40.30 -0.49 40.15
C PHE A 265 41.54 0.37 40.40
N ARG A 266 42.00 1.16 39.44
CA ARG A 266 43.13 2.11 39.60
C ARG A 266 42.77 3.25 40.54
N ARG A 267 41.51 3.72 40.53
CA ARG A 267 41.03 4.84 41.32
C ARG A 267 40.74 4.44 42.75
N ASP A 268 40.11 3.31 42.96
CA ASP A 268 39.80 2.76 44.27
C ASP A 268 39.88 1.23 44.26
N ARG A 269 40.90 0.68 44.88
CA ARG A 269 41.10 -0.77 44.96
C ARG A 269 40.25 -1.47 46.01
N GLU A 270 39.71 -0.70 46.95
CA GLU A 270 38.90 -1.22 48.05
C GLU A 270 37.40 -0.92 47.86
N TRP A 271 37.05 -0.34 46.70
CA TRP A 271 35.66 -0.05 46.42
C TRP A 271 34.86 -1.34 46.31
N ASN A 272 33.73 -1.40 47.05
CA ASN A 272 32.82 -2.53 47.12
C ASN A 272 33.47 -3.83 47.62
N ASP A 273 34.34 -3.71 48.67
CA ASP A 273 35.06 -4.81 49.34
C ASP A 273 36.08 -5.54 48.47
N GLY A 274 36.59 -4.96 47.42
CA GLY A 274 37.67 -5.48 46.57
C GLY A 274 37.22 -6.24 45.36
#